data_90d4eb2427f862d5e960e36e80018db0
#
_entry.id   90d4eb2427f862d5e960e36e80018db0
#
_cell.length_a   1.000
_cell.length_b   1.000
_cell.length_c   1.000
_cell.angle_alpha   90.00
_cell.angle_beta   90.00
_cell.angle_gamma   90.00
#
_symmetry.space_group_name_H-M   'P 1'
#
loop_
_entity.id
_entity.type
_entity.pdbx_description
1 polymer ?
#
loop_
_entity_poly.entity_id
_entity_poly.type
_entity_poly.pdbx_seq_one_letter_code
_entity_poly.pdbx_strand_id
1 'polypeptide(L)'
;VGSEMCIRDRKKLVHGHDGFPVYLDSPLAEEATSVFLQCDTDCFDPETQAVLKSGQNPIWCPGLQFAITAEDSKAINSDPRPKVILSASGMCDAGRIRHHLKHNLWIAENIILIAGYQSKGTLGRALLDGVKEVRLFGEDIAVNAEIAVLHGTSGHADQKGLLNWVEAFEKKPETIFVNHGDTEACEAFQALLQEKGYVAVAPFSGAEFDLVSGKFLAFPEGCPIAKRGAARKKGVFDALIAAAQRLLLVAQSCKERPNRDLTRFTAQIQALIDRWEK
;
A
#
# COMPACT_ATOMS: atom_id res chain seq x y z
N VAL A 1 4.54 13.30 5.81
CA VAL A 1 5.63 12.33 5.99
C VAL A 1 6.93 13.11 6.19
N GLY A 2 7.04 13.80 7.33
CA GLY A 2 8.34 14.29 7.76
C GLY A 2 9.17 13.06 8.13
N SER A 3 10.01 12.58 7.22
CA SER A 3 10.85 11.45 7.57
C SER A 3 11.71 11.86 8.76
N GLU A 4 11.89 10.95 9.70
CA GLU A 4 12.78 11.16 10.85
C GLU A 4 14.17 11.61 10.40
N MET A 5 14.62 11.20 9.20
CA MET A 5 15.84 11.66 8.59
C MET A 5 15.82 13.15 8.25
N CYS A 6 14.73 13.69 7.70
CA CYS A 6 14.61 15.13 7.46
C CYS A 6 14.67 15.92 8.75
N ILE A 7 14.08 15.40 9.84
CA ILE A 7 14.17 16.01 11.17
C ILE A 7 15.60 15.93 11.71
N ARG A 8 16.26 14.80 11.55
CA ARG A 8 17.66 14.60 12.01
C ARG A 8 18.63 15.48 11.26
N ASP A 9 18.50 15.61 9.94
CA ASP A 9 19.35 16.50 9.13
C ASP A 9 19.11 17.97 9.49
N ARG A 10 17.85 18.39 9.61
CA ARG A 10 17.48 19.74 10.07
C ARG A 10 18.04 20.07 11.47
N LYS A 11 18.06 19.08 12.38
CA LYS A 11 18.64 19.20 13.73
C LYS A 11 20.16 18.94 13.74
N LYS A 12 20.80 18.77 12.57
CA LYS A 12 22.24 18.44 12.42
C LYS A 12 22.66 17.19 13.21
N LEU A 13 21.76 16.19 13.26
CA LEU A 13 22.01 14.92 13.95
C LEU A 13 22.66 13.87 13.05
N VAL A 14 22.69 14.10 11.73
CA VAL A 14 23.40 13.25 10.76
C VAL A 14 24.74 13.92 10.47
N HIS A 15 25.81 13.29 10.91
CA HIS A 15 27.17 13.80 10.73
C HIS A 15 27.85 13.08 9.56
N GLY A 16 28.63 13.83 8.76
CA GLY A 16 29.49 13.25 7.72
C GLY A 16 28.85 13.03 6.36
N HIS A 17 27.61 13.47 6.14
CA HIS A 17 26.92 13.36 4.85
C HIS A 17 26.26 14.69 4.47
N ASP A 18 27.06 15.74 4.32
CA ASP A 18 26.55 17.02 3.84
C ASP A 18 26.11 16.87 2.38
N GLY A 19 24.78 16.87 2.16
CA GLY A 19 24.21 17.05 0.84
C GLY A 19 23.89 15.80 0.04
N PHE A 20 23.66 14.62 0.65
CA PHE A 20 23.11 13.50 -0.12
C PHE A 20 21.65 13.80 -0.54
N PRO A 21 21.26 13.43 -1.77
CA PRO A 21 19.90 13.66 -2.24
C PRO A 21 18.89 12.74 -1.55
N VAL A 22 17.73 13.31 -1.24
CA VAL A 22 16.55 12.58 -0.76
C VAL A 22 15.48 12.69 -1.84
N TYR A 23 15.15 11.60 -2.49
CA TYR A 23 14.15 11.56 -3.54
C TYR A 23 12.79 11.15 -2.98
N LEU A 24 11.76 11.97 -3.21
CA LEU A 24 10.37 11.56 -3.05
C LEU A 24 9.85 11.10 -4.41
N ASP A 25 9.82 9.78 -4.62
CA ASP A 25 9.41 9.15 -5.85
C ASP A 25 8.04 8.49 -5.72
N SER A 26 7.02 9.33 -5.57
CA SER A 26 5.62 8.93 -5.49
C SER A 26 4.72 10.11 -5.86
N PRO A 27 4.05 10.10 -7.03
CA PRO A 27 3.13 11.17 -7.42
C PRO A 27 2.05 11.45 -6.39
N LEU A 28 1.47 10.39 -5.79
CA LEU A 28 0.46 10.54 -4.75
C LEU A 28 1.02 11.20 -3.47
N ALA A 29 2.26 10.89 -3.10
CA ALA A 29 2.89 11.52 -1.94
C ALA A 29 3.22 12.99 -2.19
N GLU A 30 3.55 13.37 -3.42
CA GLU A 30 3.74 14.75 -3.84
C GLU A 30 2.45 15.54 -3.74
N GLU A 31 1.34 15.01 -4.31
CA GLU A 31 0.01 15.62 -4.21
C GLU A 31 -0.41 15.76 -2.75
N ALA A 32 -0.25 14.73 -1.92
CA ALA A 32 -0.57 14.78 -0.50
C ALA A 32 0.28 15.81 0.24
N THR A 33 1.56 15.95 -0.08
CA THR A 33 2.44 16.97 0.48
C THR A 33 1.97 18.38 0.13
N SER A 34 1.56 18.59 -1.11
CA SER A 34 1.00 19.86 -1.55
C SER A 34 -0.28 20.23 -0.81
N VAL A 35 -1.20 19.25 -0.65
CA VAL A 35 -2.45 19.44 0.12
C VAL A 35 -2.14 19.75 1.58
N PHE A 36 -1.22 19.01 2.20
CA PHE A 36 -0.81 19.23 3.59
C PHE A 36 -0.28 20.66 3.83
N LEU A 37 0.51 21.18 2.90
CA LEU A 37 1.05 22.54 3.01
C LEU A 37 0.00 23.63 2.81
N GLN A 38 -1.16 23.30 2.25
CA GLN A 38 -2.29 24.21 2.06
C GLN A 38 -3.33 24.13 3.17
N CYS A 39 -3.19 23.17 4.11
CA CYS A 39 -4.10 23.04 5.24
C CYS A 39 -3.96 24.20 6.22
N ASP A 40 -5.07 24.54 6.90
CA ASP A 40 -5.08 25.53 7.97
C ASP A 40 -4.14 25.10 9.10
N THR A 41 -3.40 26.07 9.63
CA THR A 41 -2.40 25.84 10.67
C THR A 41 -3.00 25.32 11.99
N ASP A 42 -4.29 25.49 12.19
CA ASP A 42 -5.03 25.02 13.37
C ASP A 42 -5.10 23.47 13.45
N CYS A 43 -4.90 22.79 12.31
CA CYS A 43 -4.85 21.32 12.25
C CYS A 43 -3.49 20.74 12.68
N PHE A 44 -2.48 21.58 12.92
CA PHE A 44 -1.14 21.13 13.30
C PHE A 44 -0.92 21.17 14.80
N ASP A 45 -0.04 20.29 15.27
CA ASP A 45 0.43 20.34 16.65
C ASP A 45 1.24 21.61 16.92
N PRO A 46 1.43 21.98 18.21
CA PRO A 46 2.13 23.20 18.58
C PRO A 46 3.59 23.26 18.07
N GLU A 47 4.27 22.12 17.96
CA GLU A 47 5.66 22.05 17.45
C GLU A 47 5.70 22.38 15.95
N THR A 48 4.81 21.76 15.16
CA THR A 48 4.67 22.04 13.73
C THR A 48 4.28 23.49 13.47
N GLN A 49 3.34 24.04 14.25
CA GLN A 49 2.96 25.45 14.17
C GLN A 49 4.13 26.39 14.47
N ALA A 50 4.97 26.05 15.44
CA ALA A 50 6.17 26.85 15.75
C ALA A 50 7.17 26.86 14.59
N VAL A 51 7.36 25.71 13.92
CA VAL A 51 8.20 25.59 12.72
C VAL A 51 7.67 26.47 11.60
N LEU A 52 6.36 26.40 11.32
CA LEU A 52 5.73 27.24 10.30
C LEU A 52 5.83 28.73 10.60
N LYS A 53 5.60 29.14 11.85
CA LYS A 53 5.77 30.55 12.31
C LYS A 53 7.21 31.05 12.16
N SER A 54 8.20 30.17 12.24
CA SER A 54 9.60 30.53 11.98
C SER A 54 9.94 30.70 10.50
N GLY A 55 8.96 30.52 9.59
CA GLY A 55 9.15 30.60 8.14
C GLY A 55 9.76 29.31 7.54
N GLN A 56 9.89 28.25 8.32
CA GLN A 56 10.41 26.98 7.85
C GLN A 56 9.26 26.04 7.42
N ASN A 57 9.53 25.21 6.41
CA ASN A 57 8.59 24.17 5.99
C ASN A 57 8.85 22.90 6.83
N PRO A 58 7.85 22.34 7.54
CA PRO A 58 8.04 21.18 8.41
C PRO A 58 8.33 19.88 7.64
N ILE A 59 7.95 19.83 6.36
CA ILE A 59 8.14 18.63 5.51
C ILE A 59 9.44 18.72 4.71
N TRP A 60 9.91 19.92 4.43
CA TRP A 60 11.08 20.11 3.58
C TRP A 60 12.39 19.88 4.34
N CYS A 61 13.33 19.23 3.68
CA CYS A 61 14.71 19.11 4.16
C CYS A 61 15.70 19.44 3.04
N PRO A 62 16.93 19.88 3.38
CA PRO A 62 17.97 20.07 2.39
C PRO A 62 18.19 18.80 1.56
N GLY A 63 18.31 18.96 0.25
CA GLY A 63 18.50 17.81 -0.66
C GLY A 63 17.21 17.07 -1.07
N LEU A 64 16.03 17.45 -0.56
CA LEU A 64 14.75 16.86 -1.01
C LEU A 64 14.46 17.23 -2.46
N GLN A 65 14.21 16.21 -3.27
CA GLN A 65 13.87 16.32 -4.68
C GLN A 65 12.63 15.48 -4.98
N PHE A 66 11.76 15.99 -5.85
CA PHE A 66 10.56 15.28 -6.28
C PHE A 66 10.81 14.66 -7.65
N ALA A 67 10.50 13.36 -7.78
CA ALA A 67 10.53 12.68 -9.06
C ALA A 67 9.12 12.62 -9.65
N ILE A 68 8.78 13.59 -10.49
CA ILE A 68 7.43 13.76 -11.03
C ILE A 68 7.19 12.77 -12.16
N THR A 69 8.12 12.70 -13.12
CA THR A 69 7.99 11.88 -14.32
C THR A 69 8.53 10.46 -14.13
N ALA A 70 8.20 9.57 -15.06
CA ALA A 70 8.78 8.22 -15.10
C ALA A 70 10.28 8.26 -15.45
N GLU A 71 10.69 9.26 -16.21
CA GLU A 71 12.08 9.51 -16.60
C GLU A 71 12.91 9.93 -15.38
N ASP A 72 12.38 10.81 -14.53
CA ASP A 72 13.02 11.19 -13.27
C ASP A 72 13.22 9.97 -12.36
N SER A 73 12.19 9.15 -12.22
CA SER A 73 12.22 7.92 -11.43
C SER A 73 13.29 6.93 -11.93
N LYS A 74 13.45 6.79 -13.25
CA LYS A 74 14.49 5.95 -13.83
C LYS A 74 15.89 6.52 -13.57
N ALA A 75 16.05 7.84 -13.70
CA ALA A 75 17.31 8.52 -13.48
C ALA A 75 17.86 8.32 -12.06
N ILE A 76 16.98 8.22 -11.06
CA ILE A 76 17.35 7.92 -9.67
C ILE A 76 18.14 6.60 -9.56
N ASN A 77 17.70 5.55 -10.27
CA ASN A 77 18.38 4.24 -10.23
C ASN A 77 19.76 4.26 -10.91
N SER A 78 19.98 5.21 -11.81
CA SER A 78 21.26 5.37 -12.54
C SER A 78 22.23 6.32 -11.84
N ASP A 79 21.79 7.04 -10.81
CA ASP A 79 22.65 7.94 -10.04
C ASP A 79 23.55 7.12 -9.10
N PRO A 80 24.89 7.18 -9.21
CA PRO A 80 25.81 6.38 -8.39
C PRO A 80 26.00 6.94 -6.97
N ARG A 81 25.53 8.16 -6.70
CA ARG A 81 25.72 8.80 -5.38
C ARG A 81 24.93 8.10 -4.28
N PRO A 82 25.44 8.04 -3.04
CA PRO A 82 24.62 7.70 -1.89
C PRO A 82 23.39 8.58 -1.82
N LYS A 83 22.22 7.98 -1.60
CA LYS A 83 20.93 8.67 -1.64
C LYS A 83 19.87 7.97 -0.82
N VAL A 84 18.82 8.69 -0.50
CA VAL A 84 17.59 8.12 0.08
C VAL A 84 16.47 8.21 -0.93
N ILE A 85 15.72 7.14 -1.07
CA ILE A 85 14.56 7.07 -1.96
C ILE A 85 13.33 6.79 -1.10
N LEU A 86 12.39 7.73 -1.07
CA LEU A 86 11.08 7.57 -0.44
C LEU A 86 10.07 7.22 -1.53
N SER A 87 9.59 6.00 -1.55
CA SER A 87 8.69 5.54 -2.61
C SER A 87 7.51 4.72 -2.06
N ALA A 88 6.38 4.81 -2.71
CA ALA A 88 5.17 4.03 -2.43
C ALA A 88 5.07 2.83 -3.41
N SER A 89 4.36 1.77 -3.04
CA SER A 89 3.48 1.54 -1.89
C SER A 89 4.25 0.97 -0.70
N GLY A 90 3.74 1.24 0.52
CA GLY A 90 4.39 0.80 1.75
C GLY A 90 4.53 -0.71 1.92
N MET A 91 3.71 -1.52 1.25
CA MET A 91 3.79 -3.00 1.28
C MET A 91 4.59 -3.58 0.10
N CYS A 92 5.18 -2.76 -0.74
CA CYS A 92 6.00 -3.12 -1.90
C CYS A 92 5.26 -3.87 -3.03
N ASP A 93 3.94 -3.99 -2.98
CA ASP A 93 3.15 -4.76 -3.97
C ASP A 93 2.83 -3.99 -5.24
N ALA A 94 2.85 -2.67 -5.18
CA ALA A 94 2.53 -1.78 -6.29
C ALA A 94 3.42 -0.53 -6.29
N GLY A 95 3.30 0.29 -7.33
CA GLY A 95 3.97 1.58 -7.41
C GLY A 95 5.45 1.50 -7.81
N ARG A 96 6.09 2.66 -7.74
CA ARG A 96 7.48 2.85 -8.19
C ARG A 96 8.51 2.13 -7.31
N ILE A 97 8.18 1.88 -6.05
CA ILE A 97 9.03 1.10 -5.14
C ILE A 97 9.47 -0.24 -5.73
N ARG A 98 8.61 -0.90 -6.51
CA ARG A 98 8.95 -2.19 -7.13
C ARG A 98 10.08 -2.07 -8.15
N HIS A 99 10.17 -0.94 -8.86
CA HIS A 99 11.28 -0.67 -9.78
C HIS A 99 12.56 -0.41 -9.00
N HIS A 100 12.50 0.38 -7.93
CA HIS A 100 13.66 0.59 -7.07
C HIS A 100 14.14 -0.70 -6.42
N LEU A 101 13.24 -1.55 -5.92
CA LEU A 101 13.60 -2.86 -5.38
C LEU A 101 14.28 -3.76 -6.43
N LYS A 102 13.79 -3.78 -7.68
CA LYS A 102 14.43 -4.54 -8.76
C LYS A 102 15.89 -4.13 -8.97
N HIS A 103 16.19 -2.84 -8.87
CA HIS A 103 17.53 -2.32 -9.12
C HIS A 103 18.45 -2.35 -7.89
N ASN A 104 17.90 -2.45 -6.68
CA ASN A 104 18.65 -2.22 -5.45
C ASN A 104 18.70 -3.42 -4.50
N LEU A 105 17.80 -4.41 -4.59
CA LEU A 105 17.76 -5.56 -3.66
C LEU A 105 18.99 -6.47 -3.75
N TRP A 106 19.61 -6.59 -4.91
CA TRP A 106 20.76 -7.46 -5.12
C TRP A 106 22.10 -6.82 -4.69
N ILE A 107 22.10 -5.55 -4.33
CA ILE A 107 23.28 -4.78 -3.90
C ILE A 107 23.41 -4.86 -2.40
N ALA A 108 24.46 -5.49 -1.89
CA ALA A 108 24.65 -5.78 -0.47
C ALA A 108 24.88 -4.50 0.39
N GLU A 109 25.37 -3.43 -0.21
CA GLU A 109 25.61 -2.15 0.44
C GLU A 109 24.34 -1.32 0.64
N ASN A 110 23.23 -1.72 0.02
CA ASN A 110 21.97 -1.02 0.14
C ASN A 110 21.16 -1.47 1.38
N ILE A 111 20.35 -0.55 1.89
CA ILE A 111 19.42 -0.79 2.98
C ILE A 111 18.01 -0.54 2.48
N ILE A 112 17.12 -1.51 2.66
CA ILE A 112 15.68 -1.37 2.44
C ILE A 112 15.02 -1.13 3.80
N LEU A 113 14.60 0.11 4.03
CA LEU A 113 14.00 0.52 5.29
C LEU A 113 12.47 0.41 5.23
N ILE A 114 11.90 -0.52 5.97
CA ILE A 114 10.46 -0.70 6.08
C ILE A 114 9.92 0.23 7.16
N ALA A 115 9.10 1.19 6.76
CA ALA A 115 8.59 2.24 7.65
C ALA A 115 7.20 1.95 8.25
N GLY A 116 6.57 0.82 7.91
CA GLY A 116 5.21 0.51 8.37
C GLY A 116 4.91 -0.98 8.43
N TYR A 117 3.72 -1.29 8.91
CA TYR A 117 3.22 -2.66 8.99
C TYR A 117 3.20 -3.35 7.63
N GLN A 118 3.56 -4.64 7.61
CA GLN A 118 3.57 -5.48 6.42
C GLN A 118 2.59 -6.65 6.58
N SER A 119 1.54 -6.65 5.77
CA SER A 119 0.52 -7.70 5.79
C SER A 119 1.05 -9.03 5.27
N LYS A 120 0.57 -10.14 5.82
CA LYS A 120 0.87 -11.49 5.33
C LYS A 120 0.54 -11.61 3.84
N GLY A 121 1.49 -12.14 3.05
CA GLY A 121 1.34 -12.34 1.61
C GLY A 121 1.78 -11.17 0.74
N THR A 122 2.29 -10.08 1.32
CA THR A 122 2.87 -8.95 0.58
C THR A 122 4.38 -9.15 0.34
N LEU A 123 4.92 -8.45 -0.66
CA LEU A 123 6.36 -8.47 -0.93
C LEU A 123 7.17 -7.92 0.26
N GLY A 124 6.72 -6.80 0.85
CA GLY A 124 7.39 -6.22 2.02
C GLY A 124 7.42 -7.18 3.20
N ARG A 125 6.37 -7.99 3.41
CA ARG A 125 6.35 -9.03 4.44
C ARG A 125 7.32 -10.16 4.11
N ALA A 126 7.39 -10.61 2.88
CA ALA A 126 8.33 -11.63 2.45
C ALA A 126 9.79 -11.17 2.70
N LEU A 127 10.10 -9.90 2.41
CA LEU A 127 11.42 -9.32 2.68
C LEU A 127 11.74 -9.33 4.19
N LEU A 128 10.77 -8.94 5.04
CA LEU A 128 10.93 -9.00 6.50
C LEU A 128 11.12 -10.43 7.03
N ASP A 129 10.45 -11.40 6.42
CA ASP A 129 10.58 -12.82 6.77
C ASP A 129 11.92 -13.43 6.29
N GLY A 130 12.77 -12.66 5.60
CA GLY A 130 14.13 -13.01 5.26
C GLY A 130 14.28 -13.88 4.01
N VAL A 131 13.35 -13.77 3.04
CA VAL A 131 13.50 -14.46 1.75
C VAL A 131 14.81 -14.06 1.05
N LYS A 132 15.43 -15.02 0.38
CA LYS A 132 16.72 -14.79 -0.31
C LYS A 132 16.57 -14.40 -1.77
N GLU A 133 15.40 -14.59 -2.32
CA GLU A 133 15.08 -14.26 -3.72
C GLU A 133 13.61 -13.87 -3.83
N VAL A 134 13.32 -12.90 -4.67
CA VAL A 134 11.95 -12.44 -4.97
C VAL A 134 11.76 -12.28 -6.47
N ARG A 135 10.53 -12.49 -6.95
CA ARG A 135 10.21 -12.32 -8.37
C ARG A 135 9.60 -10.95 -8.64
N LEU A 136 10.32 -10.11 -9.39
CA LEU A 136 9.88 -8.77 -9.79
C LEU A 136 9.86 -8.66 -11.31
N PHE A 137 8.72 -8.23 -11.88
CA PHE A 137 8.55 -8.05 -13.34
C PHE A 137 8.94 -9.27 -14.19
N GLY A 138 8.81 -10.48 -13.63
CA GLY A 138 9.14 -11.72 -14.31
C GLY A 138 10.58 -12.20 -14.13
N GLU A 139 11.44 -11.42 -13.48
CA GLU A 139 12.83 -11.74 -13.18
C GLU A 139 12.98 -12.15 -11.71
N ASP A 140 13.86 -13.09 -11.43
CA ASP A 140 14.21 -13.52 -10.08
C ASP A 140 15.38 -12.66 -9.59
N ILE A 141 15.18 -11.96 -8.47
CA ILE A 141 16.11 -10.97 -7.91
C ILE A 141 16.60 -11.45 -6.56
N ALA A 142 17.89 -11.60 -6.39
CA ALA A 142 18.50 -11.93 -5.10
C ALA A 142 18.28 -10.81 -4.08
N VAL A 143 18.06 -11.17 -2.83
CA VAL A 143 17.94 -10.26 -1.70
C VAL A 143 19.24 -10.26 -0.91
N ASN A 144 20.16 -9.40 -1.30
CA ASN A 144 21.47 -9.19 -0.64
C ASN A 144 21.46 -7.93 0.22
N ALA A 145 20.58 -6.96 -0.10
CA ALA A 145 20.44 -5.73 0.67
C ALA A 145 20.01 -6.01 2.11
N GLU A 146 20.45 -5.18 3.03
CA GLU A 146 19.97 -5.22 4.41
C GLU A 146 18.49 -4.82 4.47
N ILE A 147 17.69 -5.60 5.19
CA ILE A 147 16.28 -5.28 5.44
C ILE A 147 16.16 -4.78 6.88
N ALA A 148 15.86 -3.51 7.05
CA ALA A 148 15.72 -2.85 8.34
C ALA A 148 14.28 -2.36 8.58
N VAL A 149 13.89 -2.19 9.84
CA VAL A 149 12.57 -1.68 10.24
C VAL A 149 12.73 -0.37 10.98
N LEU A 150 11.97 0.63 10.56
CA LEU A 150 11.88 1.90 11.29
C LEU A 150 10.73 1.80 12.31
N HIS A 151 11.10 1.74 13.58
CA HIS A 151 10.13 1.68 14.66
C HIS A 151 9.64 3.09 15.05
N GLY A 152 8.40 3.19 15.53
CA GLY A 152 7.83 4.43 16.09
C GLY A 152 7.26 5.42 15.08
N THR A 153 7.17 5.06 13.80
CA THR A 153 6.59 5.92 12.75
C THR A 153 5.12 5.58 12.44
N SER A 154 4.57 4.53 13.04
CA SER A 154 3.17 4.16 12.84
C SER A 154 2.23 5.18 13.48
N GLY A 155 1.24 5.67 12.70
CA GLY A 155 0.13 6.46 13.23
C GLY A 155 -0.96 5.60 13.89
N HIS A 156 -0.83 4.28 13.87
CA HIS A 156 -1.77 3.37 14.52
C HIS A 156 -1.41 3.21 15.99
N ALA A 157 -2.45 3.21 16.85
CA ALA A 157 -2.28 2.91 18.26
C ALA A 157 -1.90 1.43 18.45
N ASP A 158 -1.02 1.17 19.40
CA ASP A 158 -0.78 -0.18 19.91
C ASP A 158 -1.93 -0.65 20.84
N GLN A 159 -1.84 -1.87 21.34
CA GLN A 159 -2.84 -2.43 22.26
C GLN A 159 -3.11 -1.52 23.46
N LYS A 160 -2.06 -0.93 24.04
CA LYS A 160 -2.19 -0.02 25.19
C LYS A 160 -2.88 1.28 24.79
N GLY A 161 -2.53 1.85 23.64
CA GLY A 161 -3.17 3.05 23.11
C GLY A 161 -4.65 2.83 22.80
N LEU A 162 -5.01 1.69 22.20
CA LEU A 162 -6.40 1.32 21.96
C LEU A 162 -7.17 1.14 23.25
N LEU A 163 -6.57 0.50 24.25
CA LEU A 163 -7.20 0.32 25.57
C LEU A 163 -7.42 1.65 26.27
N ASN A 164 -6.40 2.52 26.31
CA ASN A 164 -6.52 3.86 26.88
C ASN A 164 -7.62 4.67 26.19
N TRP A 165 -7.77 4.53 24.88
CA TRP A 165 -8.83 5.18 24.11
C TRP A 165 -10.21 4.68 24.54
N VAL A 166 -10.39 3.37 24.72
CA VAL A 166 -11.66 2.79 25.21
C VAL A 166 -11.94 3.23 26.64
N GLU A 167 -10.94 3.27 27.51
CA GLU A 167 -11.07 3.67 28.90
C GLU A 167 -11.35 5.19 29.09
N ALA A 168 -11.05 6.00 28.06
CA ALA A 168 -11.29 7.44 28.06
C ALA A 168 -12.77 7.85 27.82
N PHE A 169 -13.64 6.92 27.44
CA PHE A 169 -15.06 7.22 27.29
C PHE A 169 -15.70 7.51 28.65
N GLU A 170 -16.31 8.67 28.82
CA GLU A 170 -17.04 9.03 30.04
C GLU A 170 -18.17 8.05 30.34
N LYS A 171 -18.91 7.62 29.35
CA LYS A 171 -19.96 6.60 29.44
C LYS A 171 -19.47 5.32 28.79
N LYS A 172 -19.46 4.24 29.55
CA LYS A 172 -19.07 2.92 29.07
C LYS A 172 -19.90 2.51 27.85
N PRO A 173 -19.26 2.14 26.73
CA PRO A 173 -19.96 1.64 25.54
C PRO A 173 -20.77 0.39 25.87
N GLU A 174 -21.95 0.25 25.29
CA GLU A 174 -22.77 -0.95 25.46
C GLU A 174 -22.17 -2.17 24.77
N THR A 175 -21.57 -1.95 23.61
CA THR A 175 -20.89 -3.00 22.84
C THR A 175 -19.68 -2.40 22.10
N ILE A 176 -18.56 -3.14 22.09
CA ILE A 176 -17.35 -2.79 21.34
C ILE A 176 -17.13 -3.83 20.25
N PHE A 177 -17.07 -3.38 19.01
CA PHE A 177 -16.75 -4.22 17.86
C PHE A 177 -15.26 -4.09 17.52
N VAL A 178 -14.53 -5.20 17.60
CA VAL A 178 -13.09 -5.26 17.26
C VAL A 178 -12.95 -5.67 15.79
N ASN A 179 -12.55 -4.75 14.94
CA ASN A 179 -12.45 -4.92 13.50
C ASN A 179 -11.04 -4.59 12.96
N HIS A 180 -10.79 -4.94 11.72
CA HIS A 180 -9.58 -4.54 10.98
C HIS A 180 -8.25 -5.02 11.57
N GLY A 181 -8.20 -6.25 12.05
CA GLY A 181 -6.97 -6.89 12.50
C GLY A 181 -6.83 -8.31 11.96
N ASP A 182 -5.64 -8.87 12.11
CA ASP A 182 -5.48 -10.33 11.98
C ASP A 182 -6.37 -11.01 13.02
N THR A 183 -6.91 -12.18 12.71
CA THR A 183 -7.84 -12.92 13.59
C THR A 183 -7.30 -13.06 15.01
N GLU A 184 -6.05 -13.48 15.15
CA GLU A 184 -5.37 -13.63 16.44
C GLU A 184 -5.31 -12.32 17.25
N ALA A 185 -5.05 -11.19 16.56
CA ALA A 185 -4.98 -9.88 17.21
C ALA A 185 -6.37 -9.38 17.66
N CYS A 186 -7.40 -9.58 16.82
CA CYS A 186 -8.78 -9.22 17.17
C CYS A 186 -9.30 -10.05 18.35
N GLU A 187 -9.07 -11.36 18.35
CA GLU A 187 -9.47 -12.26 19.42
C GLU A 187 -8.74 -11.93 20.73
N ALA A 188 -7.43 -11.67 20.67
CA ALA A 188 -6.65 -11.29 21.86
C ALA A 188 -7.13 -9.95 22.45
N PHE A 189 -7.44 -8.95 21.60
CA PHE A 189 -7.94 -7.68 22.08
C PHE A 189 -9.37 -7.76 22.60
N GLN A 190 -10.23 -8.56 21.96
CA GLN A 190 -11.56 -8.89 22.47
C GLN A 190 -11.48 -9.50 23.87
N ALA A 191 -10.63 -10.51 24.08
CA ALA A 191 -10.45 -11.16 25.37
C ALA A 191 -9.99 -10.18 26.44
N LEU A 192 -9.02 -9.30 26.13
CA LEU A 192 -8.56 -8.26 27.04
C LEU A 192 -9.68 -7.29 27.44
N LEU A 193 -10.50 -6.86 26.48
CA LEU A 193 -11.65 -5.99 26.77
C LEU A 193 -12.70 -6.68 27.65
N GLN A 194 -12.96 -7.96 27.41
CA GLN A 194 -13.89 -8.78 28.21
C GLN A 194 -13.36 -8.98 29.64
N GLU A 195 -12.06 -9.23 29.82
CA GLU A 195 -11.43 -9.30 31.15
C GLU A 195 -11.60 -8.00 31.92
N LYS A 196 -11.57 -6.85 31.24
CA LYS A 196 -11.83 -5.54 31.81
C LYS A 196 -13.33 -5.22 31.99
N GLY A 197 -14.21 -6.16 31.73
CA GLY A 197 -15.63 -6.08 31.92
C GLY A 197 -16.38 -5.32 30.84
N TYR A 198 -15.82 -5.15 29.63
CA TYR A 198 -16.54 -4.62 28.48
C TYR A 198 -17.26 -5.75 27.74
N VAL A 199 -18.39 -5.43 27.11
CA VAL A 199 -19.02 -6.30 26.12
C VAL A 199 -18.29 -6.08 24.79
N ALA A 200 -17.40 -6.99 24.42
CA ALA A 200 -16.59 -6.87 23.21
C ALA A 200 -16.78 -8.09 22.31
N VAL A 201 -16.85 -7.85 21.02
CA VAL A 201 -17.05 -8.87 19.98
C VAL A 201 -16.14 -8.60 18.80
N ALA A 202 -15.46 -9.63 18.30
CA ALA A 202 -14.72 -9.61 17.04
C ALA A 202 -15.54 -10.34 15.95
N PRO A 203 -16.43 -9.63 15.24
CA PRO A 203 -17.35 -10.27 14.30
C PRO A 203 -16.63 -10.68 13.03
N PHE A 204 -17.05 -11.81 12.48
CA PHE A 204 -16.60 -12.23 11.13
C PHE A 204 -17.40 -11.51 10.04
N SER A 205 -16.88 -11.54 8.82
CA SER A 205 -17.53 -10.95 7.65
C SER A 205 -18.94 -11.53 7.45
N GLY A 206 -19.91 -10.65 7.23
CA GLY A 206 -21.33 -11.01 7.11
C GLY A 206 -22.11 -10.97 8.42
N ALA A 207 -21.49 -10.58 9.54
CA ALA A 207 -22.23 -10.29 10.76
C ALA A 207 -23.07 -9.02 10.58
N GLU A 208 -24.34 -9.09 11.01
CA GLU A 208 -25.28 -7.98 11.00
C GLU A 208 -25.76 -7.68 12.42
N PHE A 209 -25.64 -6.43 12.84
CA PHE A 209 -26.04 -5.99 14.16
C PHE A 209 -27.01 -4.82 14.06
N ASP A 210 -28.16 -4.93 14.72
CA ASP A 210 -29.13 -3.85 14.82
C ASP A 210 -28.79 -2.92 15.99
N LEU A 211 -28.38 -1.71 15.67
CA LEU A 211 -27.99 -0.69 16.66
C LEU A 211 -29.16 -0.22 17.52
N VAL A 212 -30.40 -0.35 17.06
CA VAL A 212 -31.61 0.10 17.81
C VAL A 212 -32.01 -0.94 18.86
N SER A 213 -32.06 -2.20 18.46
CA SER A 213 -32.43 -3.29 19.38
C SER A 213 -31.25 -3.82 20.20
N GLY A 214 -30.01 -3.48 19.82
CA GLY A 214 -28.80 -3.98 20.47
C GLY A 214 -28.54 -5.49 20.22
N LYS A 215 -29.04 -6.04 19.13
CA LYS A 215 -29.00 -7.50 18.85
C LYS A 215 -28.34 -7.81 17.52
N PHE A 216 -27.65 -8.96 17.46
CA PHE A 216 -27.22 -9.53 16.19
C PHE A 216 -28.43 -10.09 15.43
N LEU A 217 -28.59 -9.69 14.18
CA LEU A 217 -29.52 -10.25 13.23
C LEU A 217 -28.92 -11.47 12.54
N ALA A 218 -27.60 -11.43 12.26
CA ALA A 218 -26.82 -12.53 11.78
C ALA A 218 -25.44 -12.53 12.44
N PHE A 219 -24.99 -13.70 12.87
CA PHE A 219 -23.66 -13.90 13.44
C PHE A 219 -23.05 -15.17 12.82
N PRO A 220 -22.47 -15.07 11.61
CA PRO A 220 -21.89 -16.21 10.93
C PRO A 220 -20.66 -16.73 11.68
N GLU A 221 -20.49 -18.04 11.67
CA GLU A 221 -19.23 -18.66 12.05
C GLU A 221 -18.13 -18.26 11.05
N GLY A 222 -16.92 -18.02 11.55
CA GLY A 222 -15.79 -17.63 10.71
C GLY A 222 -15.46 -18.71 9.69
N CYS A 223 -15.65 -18.40 8.42
CA CYS A 223 -15.10 -19.20 7.34
C CYS A 223 -13.70 -18.70 7.03
N PRO A 224 -12.64 -19.54 7.10
CA PRO A 224 -11.34 -19.16 6.58
C PRO A 224 -11.55 -18.72 5.12
N ILE A 225 -11.23 -17.46 4.82
CA ILE A 225 -11.17 -17.02 3.43
C ILE A 225 -10.15 -17.97 2.78
N ALA A 226 -10.61 -18.84 1.91
CA ALA A 226 -9.70 -19.64 1.10
C ALA A 226 -8.71 -18.64 0.53
N LYS A 227 -7.42 -18.79 0.89
CA LYS A 227 -6.35 -17.96 0.31
C LYS A 227 -6.68 -17.97 -1.17
N ARG A 228 -7.00 -16.83 -1.75
CA ARG A 228 -7.08 -16.71 -3.21
C ARG A 228 -5.74 -17.25 -3.66
N GLY A 229 -5.75 -18.52 -4.04
CA GLY A 229 -4.55 -19.20 -4.49
C GLY A 229 -4.05 -18.28 -5.55
N ALA A 230 -2.82 -17.84 -5.45
CA ALA A 230 -2.19 -16.77 -6.22
C ALA A 230 -2.84 -16.80 -7.59
N ALA A 231 -3.73 -15.82 -7.87
CA ALA A 231 -4.72 -15.94 -8.95
C ALA A 231 -3.88 -16.36 -10.12
N ARG A 232 -4.02 -17.64 -10.51
CA ARG A 232 -3.18 -18.26 -11.53
C ARG A 232 -3.17 -17.23 -12.61
N LYS A 233 -2.02 -16.54 -12.81
CA LYS A 233 -1.93 -15.41 -13.75
C LYS A 233 -2.59 -15.97 -14.96
N LYS A 234 -3.79 -15.44 -15.34
CA LYS A 234 -4.51 -15.92 -16.51
C LYS A 234 -3.44 -15.96 -17.55
N GLY A 235 -3.08 -17.14 -18.01
CA GLY A 235 -1.97 -17.30 -18.92
C GLY A 235 -2.26 -16.40 -20.11
N VAL A 236 -1.27 -15.97 -20.86
CA VAL A 236 -1.50 -15.18 -22.07
C VAL A 236 -2.58 -15.86 -22.92
N PHE A 237 -2.62 -17.19 -22.91
CA PHE A 237 -3.63 -18.01 -23.55
C PHE A 237 -5.04 -17.81 -22.92
N ASP A 238 -5.17 -17.77 -21.60
CA ASP A 238 -6.48 -17.52 -20.95
C ASP A 238 -6.99 -16.09 -21.24
N ALA A 239 -6.10 -15.13 -21.36
CA ALA A 239 -6.44 -13.77 -21.78
C ALA A 239 -6.90 -13.74 -23.24
N LEU A 240 -6.27 -14.51 -24.11
CA LEU A 240 -6.66 -14.69 -25.52
C LEU A 240 -8.06 -15.30 -25.61
N ILE A 241 -8.33 -16.37 -24.87
CA ILE A 241 -9.65 -17.03 -24.86
C ILE A 241 -10.73 -16.07 -24.35
N ALA A 242 -10.45 -15.31 -23.28
CA ALA A 242 -11.37 -14.31 -22.77
C ALA A 242 -11.67 -13.19 -23.79
N ALA A 243 -10.68 -12.76 -24.54
CA ALA A 243 -10.87 -11.79 -25.62
C ALA A 243 -11.72 -12.35 -26.78
N ALA A 244 -11.50 -13.60 -27.17
CA ALA A 244 -12.29 -14.28 -28.19
C ALA A 244 -13.76 -14.46 -27.75
N GLN A 245 -13.99 -14.85 -26.51
CA GLN A 245 -15.35 -14.95 -25.94
C GLN A 245 -16.07 -13.59 -25.94
N ARG A 246 -15.35 -12.52 -25.56
CA ARG A 246 -15.91 -11.15 -25.61
C ARG A 246 -16.22 -10.71 -27.04
N LEU A 247 -15.38 -11.04 -28.01
CA LEU A 247 -15.64 -10.78 -29.42
C LEU A 247 -16.90 -11.49 -29.92
N LEU A 248 -17.10 -12.74 -29.51
CA LEU A 248 -18.29 -13.50 -29.83
C LEU A 248 -19.58 -12.84 -29.27
N LEU A 249 -19.54 -12.38 -28.02
CA LEU A 249 -20.67 -11.66 -27.42
C LEU A 249 -21.01 -10.37 -28.18
N VAL A 250 -19.97 -9.63 -28.58
CA VAL A 250 -20.12 -8.40 -29.39
C VAL A 250 -20.76 -8.75 -30.75
N ALA A 251 -20.29 -9.81 -31.41
CA ALA A 251 -20.87 -10.25 -32.69
C ALA A 251 -22.36 -10.64 -32.55
N GLN A 252 -22.72 -11.35 -31.50
CA GLN A 252 -24.11 -11.70 -31.19
C GLN A 252 -24.99 -10.48 -30.93
N SER A 253 -24.46 -9.45 -30.25
CA SER A 253 -25.22 -8.22 -29.99
C SER A 253 -25.41 -7.33 -31.23
N CYS A 254 -24.68 -7.60 -32.30
CA CYS A 254 -24.80 -6.86 -33.56
C CYS A 254 -25.92 -7.33 -34.50
N LYS A 255 -26.73 -8.32 -34.09
CA LYS A 255 -27.72 -8.95 -34.95
C LYS A 255 -28.68 -8.01 -35.70
N GLU A 256 -29.02 -6.89 -35.12
CA GLU A 256 -29.93 -5.87 -35.66
C GLU A 256 -29.23 -4.69 -36.37
N ARG A 257 -27.90 -4.74 -36.55
CA ARG A 257 -27.17 -3.67 -37.22
C ARG A 257 -27.32 -3.73 -38.74
N PRO A 258 -27.14 -2.60 -39.45
CA PRO A 258 -27.20 -2.56 -40.90
C PRO A 258 -26.25 -3.56 -41.55
N ASN A 259 -26.67 -4.21 -42.65
CA ASN A 259 -25.88 -5.21 -43.36
C ASN A 259 -24.46 -4.72 -43.74
N ARG A 260 -24.32 -3.45 -44.09
CA ARG A 260 -23.02 -2.84 -44.42
C ARG A 260 -22.03 -2.94 -43.27
N ASP A 261 -22.50 -2.67 -42.03
CA ASP A 261 -21.65 -2.73 -40.83
C ASP A 261 -21.31 -4.16 -40.48
N LEU A 262 -22.26 -5.07 -40.62
CA LEU A 262 -22.05 -6.51 -40.41
C LEU A 262 -21.01 -7.06 -41.42
N THR A 263 -21.11 -6.71 -42.71
CA THR A 263 -20.14 -7.11 -43.72
C THR A 263 -18.74 -6.61 -43.38
N ARG A 264 -18.59 -5.36 -42.94
CA ARG A 264 -17.30 -4.77 -42.54
C ARG A 264 -16.73 -5.50 -41.33
N PHE A 265 -17.54 -5.77 -40.33
CA PHE A 265 -17.14 -6.47 -39.12
C PHE A 265 -16.70 -7.91 -39.39
N THR A 266 -17.46 -8.63 -40.23
CA THR A 266 -17.12 -9.97 -40.70
C THR A 266 -15.77 -9.99 -41.39
N ALA A 267 -15.52 -9.03 -42.30
CA ALA A 267 -14.24 -8.94 -43.00
C ALA A 267 -13.03 -8.70 -42.03
N GLN A 268 -13.24 -7.90 -40.96
CA GLN A 268 -12.21 -7.68 -39.96
C GLN A 268 -11.88 -8.94 -39.15
N ILE A 269 -12.90 -9.73 -38.78
CA ILE A 269 -12.73 -11.00 -38.08
C ILE A 269 -12.01 -11.99 -38.99
N GLN A 270 -12.45 -12.12 -40.25
CA GLN A 270 -11.83 -13.03 -41.20
C GLN A 270 -10.35 -12.70 -41.43
N ALA A 271 -10.02 -11.44 -41.62
CA ALA A 271 -8.63 -11.01 -41.76
C ALA A 271 -7.75 -11.32 -40.53
N LEU A 272 -8.35 -11.31 -39.32
CA LEU A 272 -7.66 -11.71 -38.11
C LEU A 272 -7.43 -13.23 -38.09
N ILE A 273 -8.43 -14.03 -38.45
CA ILE A 273 -8.34 -15.48 -38.53
C ILE A 273 -7.25 -15.88 -39.54
N ASP A 274 -7.31 -15.37 -40.78
CA ASP A 274 -6.37 -15.69 -41.86
C ASP A 274 -4.91 -15.37 -41.48
N ARG A 275 -4.71 -14.40 -40.58
CA ARG A 275 -3.37 -14.04 -40.09
C ARG A 275 -2.79 -15.08 -39.12
N TRP A 276 -3.62 -15.80 -38.37
CA TRP A 276 -3.21 -16.69 -37.30
C TRP A 276 -3.42 -18.18 -37.60
N GLU A 277 -4.08 -18.52 -38.68
CA GLU A 277 -4.24 -19.92 -39.17
C GLU A 277 -3.01 -20.42 -39.98
N LYS A 278 -1.90 -19.68 -40.04
CA LYS A 278 -0.67 -20.06 -40.76
C LYS A 278 0.23 -20.93 -39.91
#